data_df51d14c7ca7cc391432b803799c7ab3
#
_entry.id   df51d14c7ca7cc391432b803799c7ab3
#
_cell.length_a   1.000
_cell.length_b   1.000
_cell.length_c   1.000
_cell.angle_alpha   90.00
_cell.angle_beta   90.00
_cell.angle_gamma   90.00
#
_symmetry.space_group_name_H-M   'P 1'
#
loop_
_entity.id
_entity.type
_entity.pdbx_description
1 polymer ?
#
loop_
_entity_poly.entity_id
_entity_poly.type
_entity_poly.pdbx_seq_one_letter_code
_entity_poly.pdbx_strand_id
1 'polypeptide(L)'
;MKRLIRLFVSLLVPAVMLTFAAATPAMKHEMAQDKAPKATNTTKVLHEDDRVRVTEVTTKPGERGNSVVRGFRVVRFLQGGTQERTYADGRKEKLERKTGEVIVAGPDKEAYYVSNIGKTTTMVYIVSIKAAKK
;
A
#
# COMPACT_ATOMS: atom_id res chain seq x y z
N MET A 1 -20.97 54.90 67.36
CA MET A 1 -20.77 54.13 68.61
C MET A 1 -20.73 52.64 68.27
N LYS A 2 -19.86 51.98 68.95
CA LYS A 2 -19.65 50.53 69.02
C LYS A 2 -18.77 49.87 67.91
N ARG A 3 -17.57 49.68 68.37
CA ARG A 3 -16.48 48.87 67.87
C ARG A 3 -16.86 47.39 67.83
N LEU A 4 -16.46 46.72 66.79
CA LEU A 4 -16.28 45.25 66.90
C LEU A 4 -15.02 44.82 66.16
N ILE A 5 -14.05 44.49 66.97
CA ILE A 5 -12.80 43.91 66.65
C ILE A 5 -13.11 42.47 66.24
N ARG A 6 -12.69 42.03 65.01
CA ARG A 6 -12.65 40.62 64.69
C ARG A 6 -11.25 40.18 64.33
N LEU A 7 -10.81 39.27 65.19
CA LEU A 7 -9.56 38.55 65.09
C LEU A 7 -9.41 37.88 63.73
N PHE A 8 -8.29 38.11 63.08
CA PHE A 8 -7.80 37.27 61.99
C PHE A 8 -7.10 36.08 62.55
N VAL A 9 -7.74 34.91 62.47
CA VAL A 9 -7.06 33.64 62.67
C VAL A 9 -6.44 33.23 61.31
N SER A 10 -5.14 33.33 61.25
CA SER A 10 -4.33 32.92 60.10
C SER A 10 -4.23 31.38 60.13
N LEU A 11 -4.96 30.69 59.27
CA LEU A 11 -4.83 29.26 59.07
C LEU A 11 -3.82 29.02 57.95
N LEU A 12 -2.63 28.64 58.34
CA LEU A 12 -1.54 28.23 57.45
C LEU A 12 -1.86 26.86 56.89
N VAL A 13 -2.26 26.75 55.63
CA VAL A 13 -2.43 25.47 54.91
C VAL A 13 -1.14 25.19 54.19
N PRO A 14 -0.41 24.11 54.46
CA PRO A 14 0.73 23.74 53.65
C PRO A 14 0.23 23.19 52.30
N ALA A 15 0.62 23.84 51.22
CA ALA A 15 0.41 23.37 49.86
C ALA A 15 1.31 22.15 49.60
N VAL A 16 0.71 20.97 49.62
CA VAL A 16 1.35 19.74 49.13
C VAL A 16 1.34 19.83 47.60
N MET A 17 2.48 20.17 47.02
CA MET A 17 2.71 20.06 45.60
C MET A 17 2.83 18.60 45.21
N LEU A 18 1.73 18.01 44.76
CA LEU A 18 1.75 16.73 44.12
C LEU A 18 2.22 16.91 42.66
N THR A 19 3.51 16.73 42.41
CA THR A 19 4.04 16.65 41.06
C THR A 19 3.55 15.38 40.40
N PHE A 20 2.48 15.46 39.62
CA PHE A 20 2.10 14.43 38.66
C PHE A 20 3.13 14.44 37.53
N ALA A 21 4.10 13.55 37.58
CA ALA A 21 4.88 13.17 36.43
C ALA A 21 3.94 12.46 35.47
N ALA A 22 3.39 13.18 34.50
CA ALA A 22 2.70 12.61 33.37
C ALA A 22 3.73 11.84 32.52
N ALA A 23 3.87 10.54 32.80
CA ALA A 23 4.50 9.61 31.88
C ALA A 23 3.57 9.54 30.66
N THR A 24 3.88 10.29 29.61
CA THR A 24 3.31 10.06 28.28
C THR A 24 3.75 8.68 27.84
N PRO A 25 2.82 7.72 27.64
CA PRO A 25 3.19 6.49 26.98
C PRO A 25 3.61 6.89 25.56
N ALA A 26 4.88 6.69 25.23
CA ALA A 26 5.35 6.71 23.87
C ALA A 26 4.50 5.65 23.12
N MET A 27 3.48 6.10 22.40
CA MET A 27 2.81 5.28 21.40
C MET A 27 3.91 4.92 20.40
N LYS A 28 4.52 3.75 20.59
CA LYS A 28 5.13 3.03 19.48
C LYS A 28 4.00 2.88 18.45
N HIS A 29 4.00 3.74 17.46
CA HIS A 29 3.39 3.42 16.19
C HIS A 29 4.22 2.25 15.66
N GLU A 30 3.88 1.07 16.12
CA GLU A 30 4.13 -0.16 15.40
C GLU A 30 3.32 0.02 14.13
N MET A 31 3.99 0.56 13.09
CA MET A 31 3.52 0.48 11.73
C MET A 31 3.31 -1.01 11.51
N ALA A 32 2.06 -1.44 11.65
CA ALA A 32 1.62 -2.70 11.09
C ALA A 32 2.05 -2.61 9.62
N GLN A 33 3.15 -3.27 9.29
CA GLN A 33 3.47 -3.63 7.92
C GLN A 33 2.29 -4.49 7.50
N ASP A 34 1.31 -3.82 6.91
CA ASP A 34 0.15 -4.45 6.31
C ASP A 34 0.75 -5.39 5.28
N LYS A 35 0.82 -6.66 5.64
CA LYS A 35 1.46 -7.72 4.86
C LYS A 35 0.75 -7.72 3.52
N ALA A 36 1.41 -7.17 2.49
CA ALA A 36 0.82 -6.98 1.17
C ALA A 36 0.03 -8.24 0.79
N PRO A 37 -1.24 -8.11 0.39
CA PRO A 37 -2.09 -9.26 0.21
C PRO A 37 -1.49 -10.21 -0.82
N LYS A 38 -1.46 -11.51 -0.49
CA LYS A 38 -0.91 -12.56 -1.34
C LYS A 38 -1.63 -12.57 -2.70
N ALA A 39 -0.86 -12.77 -3.78
CA ALA A 39 -1.41 -12.94 -5.12
C ALA A 39 -2.33 -14.16 -5.18
N THR A 40 -3.42 -14.01 -5.93
CA THR A 40 -4.40 -15.08 -6.18
C THR A 40 -4.54 -15.42 -7.66
N ASN A 41 -3.98 -14.56 -8.55
CA ASN A 41 -3.95 -14.79 -9.98
C ASN A 41 -2.96 -15.91 -10.38
N THR A 42 -3.11 -16.42 -11.59
CA THR A 42 -2.24 -17.44 -12.15
C THR A 42 -1.19 -16.81 -13.06
N THR A 43 0.07 -17.16 -12.86
CA THR A 43 1.19 -16.74 -13.70
C THR A 43 1.90 -17.96 -14.27
N LYS A 44 2.01 -18.01 -15.59
CA LYS A 44 2.76 -19.04 -16.32
C LYS A 44 4.00 -18.41 -16.95
N VAL A 45 5.18 -18.97 -16.66
CA VAL A 45 6.42 -18.57 -17.32
C VAL A 45 6.50 -19.32 -18.64
N LEU A 46 6.60 -18.58 -19.74
CA LEU A 46 6.68 -19.11 -21.10
C LEU A 46 8.12 -19.22 -21.58
N HIS A 47 8.95 -18.25 -21.19
CA HIS A 47 10.37 -18.21 -21.48
C HIS A 47 11.12 -17.37 -20.42
N GLU A 48 12.32 -17.76 -20.10
CA GLU A 48 13.21 -16.99 -19.23
C GLU A 48 14.69 -17.26 -19.57
N ASP A 49 15.43 -16.17 -19.80
CA ASP A 49 16.88 -16.20 -19.95
C ASP A 49 17.53 -15.06 -19.11
N ASP A 50 18.78 -14.71 -19.38
CA ASP A 50 19.50 -13.65 -18.68
C ASP A 50 19.03 -12.23 -19.06
N ARG A 51 18.34 -12.06 -20.19
CA ARG A 51 17.90 -10.77 -20.74
C ARG A 51 16.41 -10.52 -20.60
N VAL A 52 15.59 -11.56 -20.79
CA VAL A 52 14.14 -11.41 -20.80
C VAL A 52 13.45 -12.49 -19.96
N ARG A 53 12.28 -12.12 -19.47
CA ARG A 53 11.30 -13.06 -18.91
C ARG A 53 9.96 -12.82 -19.58
N VAL A 54 9.39 -13.88 -20.15
CA VAL A 54 8.09 -13.85 -20.80
C VAL A 54 7.09 -14.64 -19.97
N THR A 55 6.00 -13.98 -19.61
CA THR A 55 4.95 -14.58 -18.79
C THR A 55 3.57 -14.34 -19.38
N GLU A 56 2.69 -15.29 -19.16
CA GLU A 56 1.24 -15.13 -19.32
C GLU A 56 0.60 -15.09 -17.94
N VAL A 57 -0.24 -14.07 -17.71
CA VAL A 57 -0.91 -13.87 -16.44
C VAL A 57 -2.41 -13.85 -16.67
N THR A 58 -3.10 -14.75 -15.99
CA THR A 58 -4.56 -14.85 -15.98
C THR A 58 -5.08 -14.38 -14.65
N THR A 59 -6.04 -13.44 -14.66
CA THR A 59 -6.63 -12.86 -13.46
C THR A 59 -8.15 -12.90 -13.59
N LYS A 60 -8.80 -13.78 -12.84
CA LYS A 60 -10.26 -13.88 -12.79
C LYS A 60 -10.86 -12.70 -12.03
N PRO A 61 -12.17 -12.41 -12.15
CA PRO A 61 -12.84 -11.42 -11.35
C PRO A 61 -12.56 -11.58 -9.85
N GLY A 62 -12.15 -10.50 -9.18
CA GLY A 62 -11.77 -10.48 -7.76
C GLY A 62 -10.35 -10.95 -7.44
N GLU A 63 -9.65 -11.58 -8.38
CA GLU A 63 -8.26 -11.98 -8.19
C GLU A 63 -7.29 -10.79 -8.32
N ARG A 64 -6.09 -10.95 -7.78
CA ARG A 64 -5.03 -9.92 -7.78
C ARG A 64 -3.64 -10.52 -7.91
N GLY A 65 -2.71 -9.70 -8.39
CA GLY A 65 -1.29 -10.02 -8.43
C GLY A 65 -0.54 -9.65 -7.15
N ASN A 66 0.77 -9.88 -7.14
CA ASN A 66 1.67 -9.43 -6.08
C ASN A 66 1.91 -7.92 -6.14
N SER A 67 2.10 -7.32 -4.97
CA SER A 67 2.60 -5.95 -4.85
C SER A 67 4.11 -5.95 -5.05
N VAL A 68 4.55 -5.43 -6.18
CA VAL A 68 5.97 -5.41 -6.58
C VAL A 68 6.29 -4.17 -7.41
N VAL A 69 7.56 -3.74 -7.35
CA VAL A 69 8.14 -2.79 -8.31
C VAL A 69 8.56 -3.57 -9.55
N ARG A 70 8.08 -3.17 -10.72
CA ARG A 70 8.36 -3.86 -11.98
C ARG A 70 9.35 -3.06 -12.80
N GLY A 71 10.27 -3.75 -13.48
CA GLY A 71 11.18 -3.16 -14.44
C GLY A 71 10.52 -2.78 -15.76
N PHE A 72 11.35 -2.43 -16.73
CA PHE A 72 10.90 -2.15 -18.09
C PHE A 72 10.22 -3.38 -18.70
N ARG A 73 9.05 -3.18 -19.31
CA ARG A 73 8.24 -4.29 -19.84
C ARG A 73 7.34 -3.86 -20.99
N VAL A 74 7.02 -4.83 -21.82
CA VAL A 74 5.95 -4.75 -22.82
C VAL A 74 4.81 -5.65 -22.35
N VAL A 75 3.59 -5.12 -22.34
CA VAL A 75 2.39 -5.84 -21.94
C VAL A 75 1.40 -5.84 -23.09
N ARG A 76 0.96 -7.02 -23.51
CA ARG A 76 -0.13 -7.20 -24.47
C ARG A 76 -1.33 -7.81 -23.79
N PHE A 77 -2.49 -7.18 -23.88
CA PHE A 77 -3.75 -7.71 -23.37
C PHE A 77 -4.34 -8.71 -24.35
N LEU A 78 -4.20 -10.00 -24.07
CA LEU A 78 -4.85 -11.06 -24.84
C LEU A 78 -6.36 -11.04 -24.60
N GLN A 79 -6.78 -10.70 -23.39
CA GLN A 79 -8.16 -10.42 -23.02
C GLN A 79 -8.17 -9.21 -22.07
N GLY A 80 -8.83 -8.16 -22.49
CA GLY A 80 -8.97 -6.91 -21.75
C GLY A 80 -10.04 -7.01 -20.66
N GLY A 81 -10.24 -5.90 -19.95
CA GLY A 81 -11.24 -5.78 -18.88
C GLY A 81 -10.92 -4.61 -17.96
N THR A 82 -11.67 -4.55 -16.87
CA THR A 82 -11.51 -3.50 -15.86
C THR A 82 -10.60 -3.96 -14.75
N GLN A 83 -9.51 -3.25 -14.56
CA GLN A 83 -8.51 -3.51 -13.54
C GLN A 83 -8.40 -2.33 -12.57
N GLU A 84 -7.89 -2.58 -11.38
CA GLU A 84 -7.54 -1.56 -10.39
C GLU A 84 -6.10 -1.76 -9.95
N ARG A 85 -5.31 -0.71 -10.04
CA ARG A 85 -3.98 -0.64 -9.44
C ARG A 85 -4.11 -0.08 -8.04
N THR A 86 -3.54 -0.78 -7.06
CA THR A 86 -3.54 -0.34 -5.66
C THR A 86 -2.11 -0.22 -5.16
N TYR A 87 -1.75 0.94 -4.65
CA TYR A 87 -0.44 1.29 -4.09
C TYR A 87 -0.38 1.01 -2.59
N ALA A 88 0.84 0.96 -2.03
CA ALA A 88 1.05 0.69 -0.60
C ALA A 88 0.44 1.75 0.33
N ASP A 89 0.30 2.99 -0.14
CA ASP A 89 -0.33 4.12 0.58
C ASP A 89 -1.88 4.11 0.48
N GLY A 90 -2.47 3.10 -0.17
CA GLY A 90 -3.91 2.96 -0.35
C GLY A 90 -4.48 3.71 -1.56
N ARG A 91 -3.69 4.48 -2.31
CA ARG A 91 -4.14 5.09 -3.57
C ARG A 91 -4.57 4.02 -4.55
N LYS A 92 -5.64 4.29 -5.29
CA LYS A 92 -6.21 3.40 -6.30
C LYS A 92 -6.35 4.09 -7.63
N GLU A 93 -6.10 3.35 -8.71
CA GLU A 93 -6.23 3.81 -10.08
C GLU A 93 -7.00 2.76 -10.88
N LYS A 94 -8.18 3.16 -11.38
CA LYS A 94 -9.00 2.31 -12.24
C LYS A 94 -8.47 2.36 -13.67
N LEU A 95 -8.33 1.21 -14.29
CA LEU A 95 -7.76 1.02 -15.62
C LEU A 95 -8.73 0.21 -16.48
N GLU A 96 -9.17 0.78 -17.59
CA GLU A 96 -9.92 0.05 -18.62
C GLU A 96 -8.92 -0.42 -19.70
N ARG A 97 -8.91 -1.72 -19.96
CA ARG A 97 -7.97 -2.35 -20.90
C ARG A 97 -8.72 -3.02 -22.04
N LYS A 98 -8.30 -2.76 -23.26
CA LYS A 98 -8.90 -3.36 -24.45
C LYS A 98 -8.16 -4.63 -24.83
N THR A 99 -8.90 -5.62 -25.34
CA THR A 99 -8.29 -6.80 -25.98
C THR A 99 -7.44 -6.37 -27.17
N GLY A 100 -6.21 -6.88 -27.26
CA GLY A 100 -5.23 -6.51 -28.27
C GLY A 100 -4.39 -5.27 -27.90
N GLU A 101 -4.73 -4.52 -26.86
CA GLU A 101 -3.97 -3.35 -26.42
C GLU A 101 -2.52 -3.74 -26.07
N VAL A 102 -1.57 -2.89 -26.47
CA VAL A 102 -0.15 -3.05 -26.13
C VAL A 102 0.32 -1.83 -25.36
N ILE A 103 1.00 -2.06 -24.25
CA ILE A 103 1.58 -1.03 -23.40
C ILE A 103 3.07 -1.28 -23.29
N VAL A 104 3.86 -0.23 -23.51
CA VAL A 104 5.29 -0.20 -23.17
C VAL A 104 5.42 0.60 -21.87
N ALA A 105 5.84 -0.06 -20.81
CA ALA A 105 5.98 0.54 -19.48
C ALA A 105 7.45 0.55 -19.05
N GLY A 106 7.94 1.73 -18.64
CA GLY A 106 9.22 1.88 -17.99
C GLY A 106 9.24 1.26 -16.59
N PRO A 107 10.37 1.37 -15.86
CA PRO A 107 10.44 0.93 -14.48
C PRO A 107 9.42 1.68 -13.61
N ASP A 108 8.75 0.93 -12.73
CA ASP A 108 7.84 1.53 -11.76
C ASP A 108 8.64 2.28 -10.69
N LYS A 109 8.11 3.39 -10.18
CA LYS A 109 8.72 4.16 -9.08
C LYS A 109 8.41 3.56 -7.71
N GLU A 110 7.27 2.88 -7.59
CA GLU A 110 6.76 2.33 -6.34
C GLU A 110 6.04 0.99 -6.57
N ALA A 111 5.94 0.20 -5.52
CA ALA A 111 5.26 -1.08 -5.57
C ALA A 111 3.73 -0.90 -5.60
N TYR A 112 3.06 -1.70 -6.43
CA TYR A 112 1.61 -1.83 -6.45
C TYR A 112 1.20 -3.23 -6.88
N TYR A 113 -0.02 -3.60 -6.57
CA TYR A 113 -0.66 -4.77 -7.16
C TYR A 113 -1.80 -4.36 -8.08
N VAL A 114 -2.17 -5.26 -8.98
CA VAL A 114 -3.29 -5.08 -9.90
C VAL A 114 -4.34 -6.13 -9.58
N SER A 115 -5.59 -5.68 -9.39
CA SER A 115 -6.77 -6.53 -9.21
C SER A 115 -7.65 -6.47 -10.43
N ASN A 116 -8.33 -7.56 -10.74
CA ASN A 116 -9.42 -7.56 -11.69
C ASN A 116 -10.72 -7.21 -10.97
N ILE A 117 -11.22 -6.00 -11.17
CA ILE A 117 -12.47 -5.49 -10.61
C ILE A 117 -13.64 -5.58 -11.61
N GLY A 118 -13.39 -6.13 -12.79
CA GLY A 118 -14.39 -6.37 -13.82
C GLY A 118 -15.14 -7.69 -13.63
N LYS A 119 -15.99 -8.01 -14.61
CA LYS A 119 -16.81 -9.22 -14.62
C LYS A 119 -16.23 -10.35 -15.49
N THR A 120 -15.22 -10.05 -16.28
CA THR A 120 -14.58 -11.00 -17.18
C THR A 120 -13.14 -11.28 -16.75
N THR A 121 -12.64 -12.47 -17.01
CA THR A 121 -11.22 -12.81 -16.81
C THR A 121 -10.36 -11.94 -17.70
N THR A 122 -9.29 -11.36 -17.16
CA THR A 122 -8.27 -10.68 -17.94
C THR A 122 -7.08 -11.60 -18.15
N MET A 123 -6.48 -11.52 -19.35
CA MET A 123 -5.29 -12.30 -19.70
C MET A 123 -4.27 -11.37 -20.35
N VAL A 124 -3.04 -11.40 -19.88
CA VAL A 124 -1.96 -10.55 -20.38
C VAL A 124 -0.71 -11.37 -20.69
N TYR A 125 -0.06 -11.01 -21.77
CA TYR A 125 1.26 -11.48 -22.14
C TYR A 125 2.27 -10.38 -21.81
N ILE A 126 3.29 -10.70 -21.00
CA ILE A 126 4.25 -9.73 -20.49
C ILE A 126 5.65 -10.16 -20.89
N VAL A 127 6.37 -9.26 -21.57
CA VAL A 127 7.81 -9.38 -21.81
C VAL A 127 8.51 -8.41 -20.88
N SER A 128 9.16 -8.93 -19.84
CA SER A 128 9.96 -8.15 -18.90
C SER A 128 11.41 -8.15 -19.33
N ILE A 129 12.00 -6.98 -19.45
CA ILE A 129 13.41 -6.79 -19.77
C ILE A 129 14.21 -6.76 -18.47
N LYS A 130 15.16 -7.66 -18.34
CA LYS A 130 16.06 -7.73 -17.19
C LYS A 130 17.14 -6.67 -17.31
N ALA A 131 17.53 -6.07 -16.18
CA ALA A 131 18.71 -5.20 -16.16
C ALA A 131 19.97 -6.01 -16.52
N ALA A 132 20.85 -5.43 -17.34
CA ALA A 132 22.12 -6.05 -17.64
C ALA A 132 22.89 -6.30 -16.34
N LYS A 133 23.37 -7.52 -16.15
CA LYS A 133 24.31 -7.81 -15.07
C LYS A 133 25.62 -7.06 -15.36
N LYS A 134 26.02 -6.18 -14.45
CA LYS A 134 27.33 -5.54 -14.48
C LYS A 134 28.40 -6.53 -14.04
#